data_7e2e9e1e42399662ed2e953433dd77b0
#
_entry.id   7e2e9e1e42399662ed2e953433dd77b0
#
_cell.length_a   1.000
_cell.length_b   1.000
_cell.length_c   1.000
_cell.angle_alpha   90.00
_cell.angle_beta   90.00
_cell.angle_gamma   90.00
#
_symmetry.space_group_name_H-M   'P 1'
#
loop_
_entity.id
_entity.type
_entity.pdbx_description
1 polymer ?
#
loop_
_entity_poly.entity_id
_entity_poly.type
_entity_poly.pdbx_seq_one_letter_code
_entity_poly.pdbx_strand_id
1 'polypeptide(L)'
;IHLKDKNLGDLSGGEFQRVLLARAISKKPELLVLDEPVQGVDFTGEIALYELIKKISDELNCGILLISHDLHTVMSATDHVVCLNGHVCCSGTPIDVAKNNEYKALFGEQASQILTRYEHRHDHIHTSEGEIKKN
;
A
#
# COMPACT_ATOMS: atom_id res chain seq x y z
N ILE A 1 13.21 19.17 7.64
CA ILE A 1 13.87 20.06 8.65
C ILE A 1 12.91 21.18 9.08
N HIS A 2 12.03 21.68 8.19
CA HIS A 2 11.05 22.74 8.51
C HIS A 2 9.98 22.32 9.53
N LEU A 3 9.84 21.04 9.87
CA LEU A 3 8.89 20.53 10.86
C LEU A 3 9.45 20.53 12.28
N LYS A 4 10.76 20.75 12.47
CA LYS A 4 11.45 20.60 13.76
C LYS A 4 10.87 21.47 14.87
N ASP A 5 10.40 22.66 14.52
CA ASP A 5 9.92 23.66 15.49
C ASP A 5 8.40 23.80 15.51
N LYS A 6 7.67 22.92 14.77
CA LYS A 6 6.21 22.87 14.78
C LYS A 6 5.69 22.05 15.95
N ASN A 7 4.60 22.50 16.57
CA ASN A 7 3.84 21.67 17.50
C ASN A 7 3.12 20.56 16.73
N LEU A 8 2.89 19.41 17.37
CA LEU A 8 2.19 18.29 16.74
C LEU A 8 0.79 18.65 16.24
N GLY A 9 0.09 19.57 16.96
CA GLY A 9 -1.23 20.05 16.58
C GLY A 9 -1.27 20.96 15.35
N ASP A 10 -0.13 21.49 14.91
CA ASP A 10 -0.01 22.38 13.77
C ASP A 10 0.42 21.63 12.48
N LEU A 11 0.59 20.32 12.57
CA LEU A 11 0.96 19.49 11.43
C LEU A 11 -0.26 19.16 10.58
N SER A 12 -0.08 19.16 9.25
CA SER A 12 -1.05 18.54 8.35
C SER A 12 -1.10 17.02 8.57
N GLY A 13 -2.19 16.35 8.14
CA GLY A 13 -2.32 14.90 8.26
C GLY A 13 -1.10 14.16 7.68
N GLY A 14 -0.66 14.52 6.48
CA GLY A 14 0.51 13.91 5.85
C GLY A 14 1.84 14.24 6.56
N GLU A 15 1.99 15.45 7.12
CA GLU A 15 3.16 15.79 7.96
C GLU A 15 3.18 14.94 9.24
N PHE A 16 2.02 14.79 9.88
CA PHE A 16 1.88 13.99 11.10
C PHE A 16 2.21 12.52 10.85
N GLN A 17 1.68 11.91 9.78
CA GLN A 17 1.97 10.52 9.43
C GLN A 17 3.46 10.30 9.15
N ARG A 18 4.12 11.24 8.45
CA ARG A 18 5.58 11.17 8.24
C ARG A 18 6.39 11.26 9.54
N VAL A 19 5.94 12.03 10.51
CA VAL A 19 6.59 12.12 11.84
C VAL A 19 6.42 10.79 12.59
N LEU A 20 5.22 10.18 12.57
CA LEU A 20 4.98 8.88 13.17
C LEU A 20 5.84 7.78 12.52
N LEU A 21 5.93 7.78 11.19
CA LEU A 21 6.76 6.85 10.44
C LEU A 21 8.25 7.02 10.79
N ALA A 22 8.75 8.26 10.82
CA ALA A 22 10.14 8.55 11.20
C ALA A 22 10.45 8.06 12.62
N ARG A 23 9.51 8.22 13.56
CA ARG A 23 9.62 7.69 14.93
C ARG A 23 9.69 6.15 14.93
N ALA A 24 8.83 5.49 14.15
CA ALA A 24 8.77 4.04 14.09
C ALA A 24 10.07 3.43 13.57
N ILE A 25 10.66 4.02 12.52
CA ILE A 25 11.90 3.51 11.90
C ILE A 25 13.18 3.89 12.65
N SER A 26 13.11 4.79 13.64
CA SER A 26 14.31 5.28 14.37
C SER A 26 15.13 4.18 15.03
N LYS A 27 14.49 3.05 15.37
CA LYS A 27 15.13 1.88 15.99
C LYS A 27 15.53 0.80 14.98
N LYS A 28 15.42 1.05 13.68
CA LYS A 28 15.69 0.10 12.59
C LYS A 28 14.98 -1.25 12.82
N PRO A 29 13.63 -1.27 12.85
CA PRO A 29 12.88 -2.49 13.12
C PRO A 29 13.06 -3.52 11.99
N GLU A 30 12.93 -4.81 12.32
CA GLU A 30 12.84 -5.89 11.33
C GLU A 30 11.43 -6.02 10.75
N LEU A 31 10.41 -5.57 11.50
CA LEU A 31 9.00 -5.53 11.09
C LEU A 31 8.39 -4.19 11.48
N LEU A 32 7.78 -3.52 10.51
CA LEU A 32 7.03 -2.30 10.69
C LEU A 32 5.53 -2.57 10.55
N VAL A 33 4.76 -2.30 11.61
CA VAL A 33 3.31 -2.45 11.62
C VAL A 33 2.66 -1.08 11.41
N LEU A 34 1.87 -0.95 10.36
CA LEU A 34 1.20 0.27 9.95
C LEU A 34 -0.32 0.05 9.94
N ASP A 35 -1.03 0.74 10.81
CA ASP A 35 -2.48 0.71 10.92
C ASP A 35 -3.06 1.99 10.34
N GLU A 36 -3.77 1.88 9.21
CA GLU A 36 -4.36 3.00 8.45
C GLU A 36 -3.40 4.19 8.26
N PRO A 37 -2.18 3.97 7.70
CA PRO A 37 -1.12 4.98 7.72
C PRO A 37 -1.42 6.24 6.90
N VAL A 38 -2.44 6.21 6.02
CA VAL A 38 -2.84 7.34 5.18
C VAL A 38 -4.09 8.05 5.70
N GLN A 39 -4.61 7.65 6.87
CA GLN A 39 -5.80 8.29 7.44
C GLN A 39 -5.58 9.79 7.66
N GLY A 40 -6.47 10.60 7.09
CA GLY A 40 -6.38 12.07 7.17
C GLY A 40 -5.35 12.72 6.25
N VAL A 41 -4.84 11.97 5.27
CA VAL A 41 -3.93 12.46 4.23
C VAL A 41 -4.74 12.69 2.93
N ASP A 42 -4.41 13.71 2.18
CA ASP A 42 -5.00 13.94 0.86
C ASP A 42 -4.43 12.94 -0.18
N PHE A 43 -5.13 12.75 -1.29
CA PHE A 43 -4.79 11.75 -2.31
C PHE A 43 -3.32 11.82 -2.80
N THR A 44 -2.80 13.04 -3.03
CA THR A 44 -1.41 13.21 -3.46
C THR A 44 -0.41 12.82 -2.37
N GLY A 45 -0.71 13.18 -1.14
CA GLY A 45 0.09 12.83 0.04
C GLY A 45 0.07 11.34 0.34
N GLU A 46 -1.06 10.67 0.09
CA GLU A 46 -1.21 9.23 0.23
C GLU A 46 -0.25 8.46 -0.69
N ILE A 47 -0.25 8.78 -1.99
CA ILE A 47 0.68 8.18 -2.96
C ILE A 47 2.14 8.36 -2.50
N ALA A 48 2.51 9.60 -2.15
CA ALA A 48 3.86 9.90 -1.69
C ALA A 48 4.24 9.19 -0.39
N LEU A 49 3.28 8.92 0.49
CA LEU A 49 3.51 8.18 1.74
C LEU A 49 3.74 6.69 1.49
N TYR A 50 2.96 6.06 0.59
CA TYR A 50 3.18 4.66 0.22
C TYR A 50 4.51 4.45 -0.53
N GLU A 51 4.89 5.37 -1.42
CA GLU A 51 6.23 5.34 -2.04
C GLU A 51 7.34 5.44 -1.00
N LEU A 52 7.18 6.30 0.02
CA LEU A 52 8.13 6.44 1.11
C LEU A 52 8.19 5.15 1.96
N ILE A 53 7.05 4.52 2.28
CA ILE A 53 6.99 3.26 3.03
C ILE A 53 7.74 2.16 2.28
N LYS A 54 7.51 2.02 0.97
CA LYS A 54 8.21 1.06 0.12
C LYS A 54 9.72 1.29 0.12
N LYS A 55 10.15 2.53 -0.09
CA LYS A 55 11.56 2.90 -0.04
C LYS A 55 12.22 2.56 1.30
N ILE A 56 11.52 2.81 2.41
CA ILE A 56 12.00 2.48 3.76
C ILE A 56 12.13 0.96 3.92
N SER A 57 11.16 0.17 3.45
CA SER A 57 11.23 -1.29 3.49
C SER A 57 12.48 -1.80 2.77
N ASP A 58 12.73 -1.28 1.56
CA ASP A 58 13.88 -1.67 0.74
C ASP A 58 15.21 -1.26 1.39
N GLU A 59 15.32 -0.01 1.87
CA GLU A 59 16.56 0.51 2.47
C GLU A 59 16.92 -0.13 3.83
N LEU A 60 15.92 -0.44 4.65
CA LEU A 60 16.11 -1.06 5.96
C LEU A 60 16.03 -2.59 5.92
N ASN A 61 15.65 -3.18 4.79
CA ASN A 61 15.35 -4.61 4.64
C ASN A 61 14.39 -5.08 5.75
N CYS A 62 13.31 -4.31 6.00
CA CYS A 62 12.32 -4.61 7.01
C CYS A 62 11.00 -5.06 6.38
N GLY A 63 10.35 -6.05 6.99
CA GLY A 63 8.99 -6.46 6.62
C GLY A 63 7.97 -5.36 6.94
N ILE A 64 6.92 -5.24 6.11
CA ILE A 64 5.80 -4.33 6.37
C ILE A 64 4.54 -5.16 6.62
N LEU A 65 3.86 -4.92 7.74
CA LEU A 65 2.49 -5.35 7.97
C LEU A 65 1.58 -4.13 7.85
N LEU A 66 0.87 -4.04 6.74
CA LEU A 66 -0.08 -2.96 6.46
C LEU A 66 -1.50 -3.42 6.80
N ILE A 67 -2.19 -2.65 7.64
CA ILE A 67 -3.61 -2.83 7.94
C ILE A 67 -4.33 -1.66 7.28
N SER A 68 -5.26 -1.96 6.38
CA SER A 68 -6.04 -0.95 5.67
C SER A 68 -7.38 -1.50 5.18
N HIS A 69 -8.36 -0.63 5.03
CA HIS A 69 -9.62 -0.90 4.34
C HIS A 69 -9.61 -0.43 2.87
N ASP A 70 -8.54 0.22 2.42
CA ASP A 70 -8.37 0.59 1.02
C ASP A 70 -7.91 -0.62 0.19
N LEU A 71 -8.88 -1.29 -0.43
CA LEU A 71 -8.65 -2.47 -1.26
C LEU A 71 -7.73 -2.19 -2.44
N HIS A 72 -7.80 -0.99 -3.03
CA HIS A 72 -6.97 -0.65 -4.18
C HIS A 72 -5.48 -0.66 -3.79
N THR A 73 -5.14 0.00 -2.71
CA THR A 73 -3.76 0.03 -2.21
C THR A 73 -3.29 -1.35 -1.75
N VAL A 74 -4.11 -2.06 -0.95
CA VAL A 74 -3.74 -3.41 -0.48
C VAL A 74 -3.44 -4.32 -1.65
N MET A 75 -4.30 -4.33 -2.68
CA MET A 75 -4.15 -5.24 -3.82
C MET A 75 -3.03 -4.84 -4.79
N SER A 76 -2.63 -3.56 -4.85
CA SER A 76 -1.61 -3.07 -5.78
C SER A 76 -0.21 -2.95 -5.19
N ALA A 77 -0.09 -2.82 -3.88
CA ALA A 77 1.16 -2.47 -3.21
C ALA A 77 1.70 -3.55 -2.25
N THR A 78 1.04 -4.72 -2.15
CA THR A 78 1.45 -5.79 -1.23
C THR A 78 1.79 -7.08 -1.97
N ASP A 79 2.68 -7.88 -1.37
CA ASP A 79 3.07 -9.20 -1.91
C ASP A 79 2.14 -10.30 -1.41
N HIS A 80 1.54 -10.11 -0.23
CA HIS A 80 0.64 -11.08 0.41
C HIS A 80 -0.49 -10.37 1.12
N VAL A 81 -1.70 -10.88 0.98
CA VAL A 81 -2.93 -10.34 1.57
C VAL A 81 -3.56 -11.35 2.50
N VAL A 82 -4.04 -10.87 3.63
CA VAL A 82 -4.87 -11.64 4.58
C VAL A 82 -6.19 -10.90 4.78
N CYS A 83 -7.31 -11.53 4.45
CA CYS A 83 -8.63 -10.96 4.64
C CYS A 83 -9.23 -11.39 5.98
N LEU A 84 -9.68 -10.41 6.76
CA LEU A 84 -10.25 -10.64 8.08
C LEU A 84 -11.72 -10.19 8.14
N ASN A 85 -12.58 -11.08 8.63
CA ASN A 85 -13.96 -10.77 8.97
C ASN A 85 -14.40 -11.61 10.18
N GLY A 86 -13.90 -11.26 11.38
CA GLY A 86 -14.06 -12.06 12.57
C GLY A 86 -13.20 -13.35 12.59
N HIS A 87 -12.78 -13.81 11.44
CA HIS A 87 -11.83 -14.91 11.19
C HIS A 87 -11.02 -14.62 9.92
N VAL A 88 -9.99 -15.42 9.66
CA VAL A 88 -9.27 -15.35 8.37
C VAL A 88 -10.14 -16.00 7.30
N CYS A 89 -10.72 -15.18 6.40
CA CYS A 89 -11.59 -15.64 5.31
C CYS A 89 -10.77 -16.16 4.13
N CYS A 90 -9.70 -15.45 3.77
CA CYS A 90 -8.79 -15.84 2.70
C CYS A 90 -7.41 -15.24 2.91
N SER A 91 -6.40 -15.86 2.32
CA SER A 91 -5.04 -15.32 2.29
C SER A 91 -4.29 -15.84 1.06
N GLY A 92 -3.32 -15.09 0.58
CA GLY A 92 -2.53 -15.43 -0.59
C GLY A 92 -1.96 -14.20 -1.28
N THR A 93 -1.46 -14.38 -2.50
CA THR A 93 -1.10 -13.24 -3.33
C THR A 93 -2.35 -12.41 -3.66
N PRO A 94 -2.23 -11.11 -3.98
CA PRO A 94 -3.38 -10.30 -4.40
C PRO A 94 -4.22 -10.95 -5.50
N ILE A 95 -3.57 -11.62 -6.46
CA ILE A 95 -4.23 -12.32 -7.57
C ILE A 95 -5.05 -13.51 -7.06
N ASP A 96 -4.53 -14.31 -6.13
CA ASP A 96 -5.23 -15.46 -5.58
C ASP A 96 -6.41 -15.04 -4.73
N VAL A 97 -6.22 -13.98 -3.92
CA VAL A 97 -7.27 -13.39 -3.08
C VAL A 97 -8.39 -12.84 -3.94
N ALA A 98 -8.10 -12.12 -5.02
CA ALA A 98 -9.13 -11.56 -5.91
C ALA A 98 -10.01 -12.65 -6.59
N LYS A 99 -9.48 -13.85 -6.79
CA LYS A 99 -10.22 -15.00 -7.35
C LYS A 99 -11.04 -15.76 -6.30
N ASN A 100 -10.77 -15.52 -5.01
CA ASN A 100 -11.39 -16.25 -3.91
C ASN A 100 -12.88 -15.89 -3.78
N ASN A 101 -13.73 -16.89 -3.60
CA ASN A 101 -15.18 -16.70 -3.48
C ASN A 101 -15.58 -15.96 -2.20
N GLU A 102 -14.87 -16.15 -1.09
CA GLU A 102 -15.14 -15.45 0.18
C GLU A 102 -14.78 -13.96 0.06
N TYR A 103 -13.67 -13.64 -0.62
CA TYR A 103 -13.34 -12.24 -0.95
C TYR A 103 -14.44 -11.57 -1.77
N LYS A 104 -14.93 -12.25 -2.81
CA LYS A 104 -16.03 -11.74 -3.66
C LYS A 104 -17.33 -11.57 -2.88
N ALA A 105 -17.63 -12.49 -1.97
CA ALA A 105 -18.81 -12.40 -1.10
C ALA A 105 -18.74 -11.21 -0.14
N LEU A 106 -17.54 -10.88 0.38
CA LEU A 106 -17.34 -9.78 1.32
C LEU A 106 -17.34 -8.40 0.63
N PHE A 107 -16.64 -8.27 -0.49
CA PHE A 107 -16.34 -6.99 -1.13
C PHE A 107 -17.08 -6.76 -2.46
N GLY A 108 -17.80 -7.77 -2.94
CA GLY A 108 -18.51 -7.76 -4.21
C GLY A 108 -17.62 -8.11 -5.42
N GLU A 109 -18.25 -8.51 -6.52
CA GLU A 109 -17.52 -8.89 -7.75
C GLU A 109 -16.71 -7.72 -8.36
N GLN A 110 -17.17 -6.48 -8.14
CA GLN A 110 -16.46 -5.29 -8.64
C GLN A 110 -15.09 -5.10 -7.97
N ALA A 111 -14.93 -5.50 -6.71
CA ALA A 111 -13.66 -5.44 -6.00
C ALA A 111 -12.61 -6.39 -6.61
N SER A 112 -13.03 -7.53 -7.15
CA SER A 112 -12.12 -8.46 -7.85
C SER A 112 -11.65 -7.95 -9.22
N GLN A 113 -12.35 -6.98 -9.82
CA GLN A 113 -11.98 -6.36 -11.09
C GLN A 113 -10.88 -5.28 -10.95
N ILE A 114 -10.57 -4.85 -9.74
CA ILE A 114 -9.51 -3.87 -9.48
C ILE A 114 -8.18 -4.39 -10.04
N LEU A 115 -7.89 -5.67 -9.87
CA LEU A 115 -6.66 -6.31 -10.35
C LEU A 115 -6.66 -6.62 -11.85
N THR A 116 -7.79 -7.01 -12.43
CA THR A 116 -7.85 -7.33 -13.87
C THR A 116 -7.54 -6.11 -14.75
N ARG A 117 -7.80 -4.90 -14.26
CA ARG A 117 -7.37 -3.66 -14.93
C ARG A 117 -5.86 -3.42 -14.84
N TYR A 118 -5.18 -4.01 -13.84
CA TYR A 118 -3.74 -3.82 -13.62
C TYR A 118 -2.91 -4.78 -14.48
N GLU A 119 -3.36 -6.03 -14.69
CA GLU A 119 -2.69 -7.00 -15.58
C GLU A 119 -2.63 -6.50 -17.02
N HIS A 120 -3.63 -5.77 -17.51
CA HIS A 120 -3.63 -5.21 -18.86
C HIS A 120 -2.66 -4.02 -19.07
N ARG A 121 -2.04 -3.48 -18.02
CA ARG A 121 -1.11 -2.35 -18.15
C ARG A 121 0.37 -2.75 -18.28
N HIS A 122 0.71 -4.00 -18.03
CA HIS A 122 2.10 -4.49 -18.05
C HIS A 122 2.46 -5.36 -19.25
N ASP A 123 1.56 -5.55 -20.22
CA ASP A 123 1.78 -6.42 -21.40
C ASP A 123 2.45 -5.71 -22.59
N HIS A 124 3.15 -4.60 -22.34
CA HIS A 124 3.92 -3.93 -23.39
C HIS A 124 5.30 -3.50 -22.86
N ILE A 125 6.30 -3.82 -23.65
CA ILE A 125 7.69 -3.41 -23.41
C ILE A 125 7.91 -2.10 -24.18
N HIS A 126 8.33 -1.05 -23.45
CA HIS A 126 8.81 0.19 -24.08
C HIS A 126 10.22 -0.04 -24.63
N THR A 127 10.42 0.18 -25.91
CA THR A 127 11.77 0.24 -26.50
C THR A 127 12.44 1.55 -26.09
N SER A 128 13.77 1.61 -26.15
CA SER A 128 14.56 2.82 -25.86
C SER A 128 14.21 4.02 -26.75
N GLU A 129 13.37 3.85 -27.75
CA GLU A 129 12.89 4.88 -28.68
C GLU A 129 11.38 5.22 -28.51
N GLY A 130 10.72 4.68 -27.48
CA GLY A 130 9.35 5.05 -27.10
C GLY A 130 8.25 4.33 -27.91
N GLU A 131 8.56 3.34 -28.73
CA GLU A 131 7.55 2.55 -29.45
C GLU A 131 6.98 1.40 -28.63
N ILE A 132 5.65 1.18 -28.72
CA ILE A 132 4.93 0.12 -28.02
C ILE A 132 4.90 -1.12 -28.90
N LYS A 133 5.57 -2.21 -28.51
CA LYS A 133 5.38 -3.53 -29.13
C LYS A 133 4.35 -4.33 -28.32
N LYS A 134 3.26 -4.71 -28.98
CA LYS A 134 2.32 -5.73 -28.50
C LYS A 134 2.86 -7.10 -28.85
N ASN A 135 2.91 -8.00 -27.86
CA ASN A 135 3.05 -9.44 -28.10
C ASN A 135 1.73 -10.01 -28.57
#